data_6908ceae19e46a23efbacf6c430cb92a
#
_entry.id   6908ceae19e46a23efbacf6c430cb92a
#
_cell.length_a   1.000
_cell.length_b   1.000
_cell.length_c   1.000
_cell.angle_alpha   90.00
_cell.angle_beta   90.00
_cell.angle_gamma   90.00
#
_symmetry.space_group_name_H-M   'P 1'
#
loop_
_entity.id
_entity.type
_entity.pdbx_description
1 polymer ?
#
loop_
_entity_poly.entity_id
_entity_poly.type
_entity_poly.pdbx_seq_one_letter_code
_entity_poly.pdbx_strand_id
1 'polypeptide(L)'
;MVTHTVTRSSSSSGRNYDVILNYKEEEGEETGNNFASKLYTFLEKANIKTFKDDAEISKRDHISADAVMKVIKESRCAIILFSWNYASSTRCLEELSLIMECRKKNGQRVIPVFLMGVEGSNVRRQKGSFEEPFRRHEENLKREVVERWRLDLKIAGELCGLNLKDFLDR
;
A
#
# COMPACT_ATOMS: atom_id res chain seq x y z
N MET A 1 -33.39 -14.08 41.53
CA MET A 1 -33.14 -13.80 40.09
C MET A 1 -31.78 -13.14 39.96
N VAL A 2 -30.79 -13.88 39.54
CA VAL A 2 -29.44 -13.35 39.33
C VAL A 2 -29.28 -13.11 37.84
N THR A 3 -29.24 -11.83 37.43
CA THR A 3 -28.98 -11.44 36.05
C THR A 3 -27.48 -11.49 35.79
N HIS A 4 -27.02 -12.51 35.09
CA HIS A 4 -25.67 -12.56 34.59
C HIS A 4 -25.52 -11.55 33.44
N THR A 5 -24.92 -10.41 33.74
CA THR A 5 -24.44 -9.47 32.74
C THR A 5 -23.17 -10.09 32.15
N VAL A 6 -23.28 -10.64 30.94
CA VAL A 6 -22.13 -11.06 30.14
C VAL A 6 -21.46 -9.78 29.62
N THR A 7 -20.46 -9.31 30.34
CA THR A 7 -19.53 -8.32 29.79
C THR A 7 -18.70 -9.00 28.69
N ARG A 8 -19.05 -8.75 27.45
CA ARG A 8 -18.15 -9.00 26.33
C ARG A 8 -16.91 -8.13 26.52
N SER A 9 -15.87 -8.70 27.07
CA SER A 9 -14.53 -8.15 26.96
C SER A 9 -14.10 -8.26 25.49
N SER A 10 -14.32 -7.20 24.73
CA SER A 10 -13.67 -7.03 23.44
C SER A 10 -12.19 -6.85 23.75
N SER A 11 -11.42 -7.93 23.65
CA SER A 11 -9.98 -7.84 23.54
C SER A 11 -9.66 -7.16 22.20
N SER A 12 -9.62 -5.83 22.20
CA SER A 12 -9.05 -5.07 21.13
C SER A 12 -7.56 -5.41 21.12
N SER A 13 -7.17 -6.42 20.37
CA SER A 13 -5.78 -6.57 19.96
C SER A 13 -5.37 -5.20 19.38
N GLY A 14 -4.33 -4.58 19.94
CA GLY A 14 -3.96 -3.18 19.72
C GLY A 14 -3.53 -2.82 18.31
N ARG A 15 -4.39 -3.04 17.36
CA ARG A 15 -4.22 -2.56 15.99
C ARG A 15 -4.66 -1.11 15.94
N ASN A 16 -3.70 -0.21 15.76
CA ASN A 16 -3.97 1.23 15.72
C ASN A 16 -4.66 1.68 14.45
N TYR A 17 -4.56 0.92 13.34
CA TYR A 17 -5.12 1.27 12.04
C TYR A 17 -5.87 0.08 11.41
N ASP A 18 -6.95 0.39 10.71
CA ASP A 18 -7.68 -0.60 9.91
C ASP A 18 -7.02 -0.79 8.54
N VAL A 19 -6.57 0.31 7.95
CA VAL A 19 -6.00 0.37 6.60
C VAL A 19 -4.71 1.16 6.59
N ILE A 20 -3.74 0.66 5.83
CA ILE A 20 -2.58 1.44 5.39
C ILE A 20 -2.65 1.68 3.89
N LEU A 21 -2.37 2.91 3.46
CA LEU A 21 -2.20 3.26 2.05
C LEU A 21 -0.72 3.26 1.70
N ASN A 22 -0.35 2.44 0.72
CA ASN A 22 0.99 2.41 0.14
C ASN A 22 0.94 3.04 -1.26
N TYR A 23 1.61 4.14 -1.44
CA TYR A 23 1.62 4.91 -2.70
C TYR A 23 2.83 5.81 -2.78
N LYS A 24 3.18 6.23 -4.00
CA LYS A 24 4.17 7.27 -4.21
C LYS A 24 3.49 8.63 -4.33
N GLU A 25 4.00 9.61 -3.58
CA GLU A 25 3.61 10.99 -3.75
C GLU A 25 4.13 11.56 -5.06
N GLU A 26 3.36 12.42 -5.69
CA GLU A 26 3.77 13.18 -6.85
C GLU A 26 3.74 14.68 -6.55
N GLU A 27 4.79 15.37 -6.98
CA GLU A 27 4.77 16.82 -7.10
C GLU A 27 4.02 17.18 -8.39
N GLY A 28 2.73 17.55 -8.29
CA GLY A 28 1.94 17.95 -9.45
C GLY A 28 0.48 17.52 -9.38
N GLU A 29 -0.37 18.33 -9.94
CA GLU A 29 -1.80 18.45 -9.59
C GLU A 29 -2.73 17.28 -9.91
N GLU A 30 -2.37 16.20 -10.61
CA GLU A 30 -3.44 15.39 -11.19
C GLU A 30 -3.44 13.87 -10.99
N THR A 31 -2.43 13.20 -10.41
CA THR A 31 -2.48 11.75 -10.51
C THR A 31 -2.48 10.96 -9.21
N GLY A 32 -1.39 10.84 -8.52
CA GLY A 32 -1.31 9.93 -7.38
C GLY A 32 -1.82 10.53 -6.06
N ASN A 33 -1.34 11.72 -5.71
CA ASN A 33 -1.67 12.36 -4.44
C ASN A 33 -3.14 12.74 -4.31
N ASN A 34 -3.76 13.20 -5.39
CA ASN A 34 -5.16 13.59 -5.36
C ASN A 34 -6.06 12.38 -5.09
N PHE A 35 -5.79 11.25 -5.72
CA PHE A 35 -6.55 10.02 -5.49
C PHE A 35 -6.31 9.47 -4.07
N ALA A 36 -5.07 9.39 -3.62
CA ALA A 36 -4.72 8.93 -2.27
C ALA A 36 -5.37 9.80 -1.20
N SER A 37 -5.33 11.13 -1.36
CA SER A 37 -5.95 12.07 -0.42
C SER A 37 -7.46 11.97 -0.40
N LYS A 38 -8.09 11.80 -1.56
CA LYS A 38 -9.54 11.59 -1.66
C LYS A 38 -9.96 10.26 -1.03
N LEU A 39 -9.22 9.21 -1.31
CA LEU A 39 -9.47 7.89 -0.73
C LEU A 39 -9.30 7.92 0.79
N TYR A 40 -8.24 8.54 1.28
CA TYR A 40 -8.00 8.73 2.71
C TYR A 40 -9.19 9.44 3.37
N THR A 41 -9.61 10.58 2.83
CA THR A 41 -10.75 11.35 3.35
C THR A 41 -12.04 10.53 3.35
N PHE A 42 -12.28 9.76 2.30
CA PHE A 42 -13.44 8.90 2.20
C PHE A 42 -13.44 7.81 3.27
N LEU A 43 -12.31 7.14 3.46
CA LEU A 43 -12.15 6.08 4.46
C LEU A 43 -12.33 6.62 5.89
N GLU A 44 -11.72 7.76 6.20
CA GLU A 44 -11.87 8.42 7.51
C GLU A 44 -13.32 8.83 7.79
N LYS A 45 -14.03 9.36 6.79
CA LYS A 45 -15.48 9.67 6.90
C LYS A 45 -16.33 8.42 7.12
N ALA A 46 -15.88 7.27 6.63
CA ALA A 46 -16.53 5.98 6.87
C ALA A 46 -16.13 5.34 8.22
N ASN A 47 -15.43 6.06 9.09
CA ASN A 47 -14.87 5.57 10.35
C ASN A 47 -13.89 4.40 10.19
N ILE A 48 -13.19 4.34 9.07
CA ILE A 48 -12.10 3.40 8.80
C ILE A 48 -10.79 4.12 9.10
N LYS A 49 -10.16 3.75 10.20
CA LYS A 49 -8.92 4.37 10.66
C LYS A 49 -7.77 4.05 9.70
N THR A 50 -7.34 5.04 8.95
CA THR A 50 -6.43 4.89 7.83
C THR A 50 -5.10 5.57 8.09
N PHE A 51 -3.99 4.86 7.85
CA PHE A 51 -2.66 5.44 7.83
C PHE A 51 -2.25 5.78 6.40
N LYS A 52 -1.80 7.00 6.22
CA LYS A 52 -1.23 7.51 4.99
C LYS A 52 0.18 8.01 5.29
N ASP A 53 1.18 7.32 4.77
CA ASP A 53 2.56 7.78 4.88
C ASP A 53 2.80 8.90 3.87
N ASP A 54 2.65 10.11 4.37
CA ASP A 54 2.90 11.33 3.63
C ASP A 54 4.35 11.77 3.92
N ALA A 55 5.17 11.96 2.90
CA ALA A 55 6.56 12.41 3.10
C ALA A 55 6.63 13.73 3.86
N GLU A 56 5.59 14.58 3.76
CA GLU A 56 5.46 15.79 4.56
C GLU A 56 5.13 15.49 6.02
N ILE A 57 4.29 14.50 6.31
CA ILE A 57 3.97 14.08 7.67
C ILE A 57 5.21 13.43 8.30
N SER A 58 5.90 12.56 7.56
CA SER A 58 7.14 11.93 8.03
C SER A 58 8.23 12.94 8.37
N LYS A 59 8.29 14.06 7.64
CA LYS A 59 9.24 15.16 7.94
C LYS A 59 8.81 16.01 9.13
N ARG A 60 7.51 16.25 9.31
CA ARG A 60 7.00 17.10 10.41
C ARG A 60 6.93 16.35 11.73
N ASP A 61 6.48 15.11 11.72
CA ASP A 61 6.23 14.32 12.93
C ASP A 61 7.35 13.35 13.27
N HIS A 62 8.48 13.40 12.54
CA HIS A 62 9.63 12.48 12.71
C HIS A 62 9.21 11.00 12.81
N ILE A 63 8.23 10.59 11.98
CA ILE A 63 7.84 9.18 11.92
C ILE A 63 9.01 8.39 11.37
N SER A 64 9.59 7.55 12.20
CA SER A 64 10.71 6.70 11.81
C SER A 64 10.25 5.58 10.87
N ALA A 65 11.18 5.07 10.07
CA ALA A 65 10.93 3.88 9.25
C ALA A 65 10.40 2.71 10.09
N ASP A 66 10.89 2.56 11.32
CA ASP A 66 10.42 1.53 12.25
C ASP A 66 8.97 1.72 12.66
N ALA A 67 8.51 2.97 12.82
CA ALA A 67 7.12 3.27 13.13
C ALA A 67 6.20 2.90 11.95
N VAL A 68 6.60 3.21 10.72
CA VAL A 68 5.86 2.79 9.51
C VAL A 68 5.80 1.27 9.39
N MET A 69 6.92 0.58 9.62
CA MET A 69 6.96 -0.88 9.63
C MET A 69 6.02 -1.48 10.67
N LYS A 70 5.93 -0.88 11.85
CA LYS A 70 4.99 -1.30 12.89
C LYS A 70 3.54 -1.12 12.43
N VAL A 71 3.21 0.02 11.85
CA VAL A 71 1.86 0.29 11.31
C VAL A 71 1.48 -0.73 10.24
N ILE A 72 2.39 -1.07 9.32
CA ILE A 72 2.16 -2.09 8.30
C ILE A 72 1.81 -3.43 8.94
N LYS A 73 2.59 -3.86 9.93
CA LYS A 73 2.39 -5.15 10.62
C LYS A 73 1.07 -5.21 11.40
N GLU A 74 0.64 -4.10 11.96
CA GLU A 74 -0.54 -4.02 12.82
C GLU A 74 -1.83 -3.70 12.06
N SER A 75 -1.76 -3.24 10.81
CA SER A 75 -2.93 -2.95 9.99
C SER A 75 -3.65 -4.21 9.53
N ARG A 76 -4.98 -4.13 9.42
CA ARG A 76 -5.80 -5.26 8.93
C ARG A 76 -5.72 -5.43 7.42
N CYS A 77 -5.61 -4.30 6.71
CA CYS A 77 -5.63 -4.24 5.27
C CYS A 77 -4.59 -3.26 4.77
N ALA A 78 -3.94 -3.60 3.66
CA ALA A 78 -3.10 -2.69 2.91
C ALA A 78 -3.74 -2.43 1.55
N ILE A 79 -3.90 -1.16 1.19
CA ILE A 79 -4.31 -0.73 -0.15
C ILE A 79 -3.07 -0.17 -0.84
N ILE A 80 -2.73 -0.75 -1.97
CA ILE A 80 -1.57 -0.36 -2.76
C ILE A 80 -2.06 0.39 -3.99
N LEU A 81 -1.63 1.65 -4.13
CA LEU A 81 -1.98 2.47 -5.28
C LEU A 81 -0.85 2.41 -6.30
N PHE A 82 -1.01 1.61 -7.33
CA PHE A 82 -0.04 1.50 -8.41
C PHE A 82 -0.23 2.62 -9.42
N SER A 83 0.57 3.68 -9.27
CA SER A 83 0.69 4.78 -10.22
C SER A 83 1.80 4.50 -11.23
N TRP A 84 1.84 5.29 -12.30
CA TRP A 84 2.87 5.16 -13.34
C TRP A 84 4.31 5.31 -12.81
N ASN A 85 4.52 6.06 -11.73
CA ASN A 85 5.83 6.31 -11.12
C ASN A 85 6.10 5.48 -9.86
N TYR A 86 5.20 4.57 -9.49
CA TYR A 86 5.33 3.75 -8.28
C TYR A 86 6.66 3.02 -8.20
N ALA A 87 7.08 2.38 -9.29
CA ALA A 87 8.28 1.55 -9.35
C ALA A 87 9.59 2.34 -9.15
N SER A 88 9.57 3.66 -9.31
CA SER A 88 10.74 4.50 -9.07
C SER A 88 11.00 4.78 -7.58
N SER A 89 10.04 4.44 -6.71
CA SER A 89 10.14 4.66 -5.27
C SER A 89 10.65 3.41 -4.55
N THR A 90 11.92 3.45 -4.12
CA THR A 90 12.50 2.36 -3.31
C THR A 90 11.75 2.19 -1.98
N ARG A 91 11.26 3.29 -1.40
CA ARG A 91 10.43 3.26 -0.19
C ARG A 91 9.14 2.46 -0.42
N CYS A 92 8.40 2.76 -1.48
CA CYS A 92 7.17 2.02 -1.81
C CYS A 92 7.45 0.52 -2.02
N LEU A 93 8.53 0.18 -2.72
CA LEU A 93 8.91 -1.19 -2.99
C LEU A 93 9.34 -1.95 -1.72
N GLU A 94 10.06 -1.31 -0.80
CA GLU A 94 10.41 -1.89 0.50
C GLU A 94 9.17 -2.11 1.38
N GLU A 95 8.27 -1.13 1.44
CA GLU A 95 7.00 -1.28 2.14
C GLU A 95 6.13 -2.38 1.53
N LEU A 96 6.09 -2.48 0.19
CA LEU A 96 5.40 -3.55 -0.52
C LEU A 96 5.93 -4.92 -0.10
N SER A 97 7.25 -5.10 -0.01
CA SER A 97 7.85 -6.36 0.44
C SER A 97 7.36 -6.75 1.83
N LEU A 98 7.31 -5.79 2.75
CA LEU A 98 6.81 -6.03 4.11
C LEU A 98 5.30 -6.35 4.11
N ILE A 99 4.51 -5.66 3.31
CA ILE A 99 3.06 -5.93 3.14
C ILE A 99 2.86 -7.35 2.63
N MET A 100 3.61 -7.78 1.62
CA MET A 100 3.51 -9.12 1.06
C MET A 100 3.95 -10.21 2.05
N GLU A 101 4.94 -9.91 2.87
CA GLU A 101 5.36 -10.79 3.98
C GLU A 101 4.25 -10.92 5.03
N CYS A 102 3.63 -9.82 5.43
CA CYS A 102 2.49 -9.83 6.38
C CYS A 102 1.29 -10.59 5.80
N ARG A 103 1.02 -10.44 4.50
CA ARG A 103 -0.02 -11.22 3.81
C ARG A 103 0.25 -12.72 3.94
N LYS A 104 1.48 -13.14 3.69
CA LYS A 104 1.86 -14.56 3.75
C LYS A 104 1.83 -15.12 5.17
N LYS A 105 2.34 -14.37 6.15
CA LYS A 105 2.47 -14.83 7.54
C LYS A 105 1.19 -14.69 8.36
N ASN A 106 0.48 -13.59 8.20
CA ASN A 106 -0.63 -13.20 9.09
C ASN A 106 -1.99 -13.14 8.37
N GLY A 107 -2.04 -13.44 7.08
CA GLY A 107 -3.26 -13.34 6.30
C GLY A 107 -3.74 -11.90 6.12
N GLN A 108 -2.85 -10.90 6.19
CA GLN A 108 -3.21 -9.50 5.96
C GLN A 108 -3.86 -9.36 4.58
N ARG A 109 -5.00 -8.67 4.55
CA ARG A 109 -5.68 -8.38 3.28
C ARG A 109 -4.90 -7.35 2.49
N VAL A 110 -4.68 -7.61 1.20
CA VAL A 110 -4.00 -6.70 0.28
C VAL A 110 -4.90 -6.41 -0.91
N ILE A 111 -5.15 -5.14 -1.17
CA ILE A 111 -6.00 -4.68 -2.27
C ILE A 111 -5.15 -3.80 -3.18
N PRO A 112 -4.74 -4.29 -4.35
CA PRO A 112 -4.10 -3.44 -5.35
C PRO A 112 -5.15 -2.57 -6.06
N VAL A 113 -4.81 -1.31 -6.28
CA VAL A 113 -5.57 -0.37 -7.09
C VAL A 113 -4.68 0.10 -8.23
N PHE A 114 -5.08 -0.21 -9.45
CA PHE A 114 -4.35 0.20 -10.64
C PHE A 114 -4.88 1.54 -11.12
N LEU A 115 -4.06 2.58 -11.00
CA LEU A 115 -4.42 3.93 -11.40
C LEU A 115 -4.35 4.10 -12.92
N MET A 116 -4.80 5.24 -13.42
CA MET A 116 -4.83 5.52 -14.86
C MET A 116 -3.47 5.26 -15.53
N GLY A 117 -3.50 4.53 -16.63
CA GLY A 117 -2.30 4.18 -17.39
C GLY A 117 -1.48 3.01 -16.84
N VAL A 118 -1.93 2.41 -15.73
CA VAL A 118 -1.29 1.22 -15.14
C VAL A 118 -2.25 0.04 -15.18
N GLU A 119 -1.79 -1.06 -15.72
CA GLU A 119 -2.52 -2.32 -15.74
C GLU A 119 -1.83 -3.36 -14.85
N GLY A 120 -2.59 -4.30 -14.31
CA GLY A 120 -2.06 -5.37 -13.48
C GLY A 120 -0.97 -6.19 -14.20
N SER A 121 -1.08 -6.37 -15.52
CA SER A 121 -0.07 -7.03 -16.34
C SER A 121 1.27 -6.29 -16.37
N ASN A 122 1.26 -4.95 -16.37
CA ASN A 122 2.47 -4.13 -16.32
C ASN A 122 3.15 -4.27 -14.96
N VAL A 123 2.38 -4.26 -13.88
CA VAL A 123 2.89 -4.48 -12.52
C VAL A 123 3.50 -5.88 -12.40
N ARG A 124 2.76 -6.89 -12.80
CA ARG A 124 3.17 -8.30 -12.71
C ARG A 124 4.47 -8.60 -13.46
N ARG A 125 4.66 -7.98 -14.63
CA ARG A 125 5.80 -8.24 -15.53
C ARG A 125 6.87 -7.16 -15.49
N GLN A 126 6.68 -6.09 -14.71
CA GLN A 126 7.51 -4.88 -14.69
C GLN A 126 7.73 -4.35 -16.11
N LYS A 127 6.63 -4.09 -16.81
CA LYS A 127 6.57 -3.51 -18.16
C LYS A 127 5.93 -2.12 -18.13
N GLY A 128 5.92 -1.45 -19.27
CA GLY A 128 5.43 -0.07 -19.36
C GLY A 128 6.24 0.86 -18.46
N SER A 129 5.57 1.65 -17.63
CA SER A 129 6.22 2.60 -16.71
C SER A 129 7.06 1.94 -15.60
N PHE A 130 6.96 0.63 -15.43
CA PHE A 130 7.75 -0.13 -14.46
C PHE A 130 9.11 -0.61 -15.01
N GLU A 131 9.29 -0.61 -16.32
CA GLU A 131 10.47 -1.18 -16.97
C GLU A 131 11.75 -0.37 -16.70
N GLU A 132 11.74 0.91 -16.99
CA GLU A 132 12.92 1.78 -16.84
C GLU A 132 13.36 1.93 -15.37
N PRO A 133 12.48 2.15 -14.39
CA PRO A 133 12.88 2.15 -12.98
C PRO A 133 13.57 0.85 -12.57
N PHE A 134 13.08 -0.31 -12.99
CA PHE A 134 13.70 -1.59 -12.64
C PHE A 134 15.06 -1.81 -13.30
N ARG A 135 15.26 -1.32 -14.53
CA ARG A 135 16.58 -1.30 -15.16
C ARG A 135 17.58 -0.51 -14.31
N ARG A 136 17.18 0.67 -13.81
CA ARG A 136 18.03 1.48 -12.93
C ARG A 136 18.28 0.81 -11.58
N HIS A 137 17.29 0.14 -11.01
CA HIS A 137 17.47 -0.60 -9.77
C HIS A 137 18.48 -1.75 -9.95
N GLU A 138 18.43 -2.47 -11.05
CA GLU A 138 19.41 -3.53 -11.38
C GLU A 138 20.83 -3.00 -11.48
N GLU A 139 21.03 -1.79 -11.99
CA GLU A 139 22.35 -1.16 -12.10
C GLU A 139 22.91 -0.67 -10.76
N ASN A 140 22.06 -0.30 -9.82
CA ASN A 140 22.44 0.44 -8.61
C ASN A 140 22.28 -0.35 -7.30
N LEU A 141 21.54 -1.44 -7.30
CA LEU A 141 21.18 -2.19 -6.10
C LEU A 141 21.62 -3.64 -6.19
N LYS A 142 21.67 -4.28 -5.03
CA LYS A 142 21.97 -5.72 -4.95
C LYS A 142 20.88 -6.53 -5.65
N ARG A 143 21.31 -7.55 -6.37
CA ARG A 143 20.45 -8.43 -7.14
C ARG A 143 19.31 -9.02 -6.31
N GLU A 144 19.60 -9.47 -5.10
CA GLU A 144 18.62 -10.08 -4.21
C GLU A 144 17.47 -9.13 -3.85
N VAL A 145 17.76 -7.84 -3.68
CA VAL A 145 16.75 -6.81 -3.40
C VAL A 145 15.83 -6.64 -4.59
N VAL A 146 16.39 -6.51 -5.79
CA VAL A 146 15.61 -6.29 -7.01
C VAL A 146 14.76 -7.53 -7.35
N GLU A 147 15.31 -8.72 -7.21
CA GLU A 147 14.58 -9.98 -7.43
C GLU A 147 13.41 -10.14 -6.45
N ARG A 148 13.60 -9.77 -5.17
CA ARG A 148 12.53 -9.75 -4.18
C ARG A 148 11.40 -8.81 -4.62
N TRP A 149 11.71 -7.60 -5.02
CA TRP A 149 10.71 -6.63 -5.48
C TRP A 149 9.98 -7.11 -6.74
N ARG A 150 10.67 -7.75 -7.67
CA ARG A 150 10.05 -8.35 -8.85
C ARG A 150 9.04 -9.43 -8.49
N LEU A 151 9.38 -10.28 -7.53
CA LEU A 151 8.48 -11.32 -7.04
C LEU A 151 7.27 -10.72 -6.34
N ASP A 152 7.47 -9.72 -5.48
CA ASP A 152 6.40 -9.04 -4.76
C ASP A 152 5.41 -8.36 -5.73
N LEU A 153 5.92 -7.67 -6.75
CA LEU A 153 5.10 -7.06 -7.80
C LEU A 153 4.38 -8.10 -8.65
N LYS A 154 5.01 -9.21 -8.95
CA LYS A 154 4.37 -10.32 -9.67
C LYS A 154 3.15 -10.81 -8.90
N ILE A 155 3.30 -11.08 -7.62
CA ILE A 155 2.20 -11.56 -6.77
C ILE A 155 1.13 -10.47 -6.62
N ALA A 156 1.52 -9.23 -6.31
CA ALA A 156 0.58 -8.12 -6.16
C ALA A 156 -0.22 -7.84 -7.44
N GLY A 157 0.42 -7.93 -8.61
CA GLY A 157 -0.25 -7.74 -9.90
C GLY A 157 -1.21 -8.87 -10.30
N GLU A 158 -1.10 -10.03 -9.64
CA GLU A 158 -2.01 -11.18 -9.82
C GLU A 158 -3.20 -11.15 -8.85
N LEU A 159 -3.14 -10.36 -7.80
CA LEU A 159 -4.23 -10.24 -6.85
C LEU A 159 -5.47 -9.60 -7.49
N CYS A 160 -6.64 -10.04 -7.03
CA CYS A 160 -7.89 -9.38 -7.39
C CYS A 160 -7.90 -7.96 -6.80
N GLY A 161 -7.89 -6.98 -7.66
CA GLY A 161 -7.83 -5.58 -7.31
C GLY A 161 -8.80 -4.73 -8.10
N LEU A 162 -8.69 -3.43 -7.95
CA LEU A 162 -9.54 -2.44 -8.60
C LEU A 162 -8.75 -1.75 -9.72
N ASN A 163 -9.33 -1.72 -10.90
CA ASN A 163 -8.80 -0.93 -12.00
C ASN A 163 -9.60 0.36 -12.11
N LEU A 164 -8.95 1.49 -11.91
CA LEU A 164 -9.64 2.78 -11.91
C LEU A 164 -10.29 3.10 -13.26
N LYS A 165 -9.73 2.62 -14.35
CA LYS A 165 -10.28 2.73 -15.70
C LYS A 165 -11.72 2.19 -15.78
N ASP A 166 -11.99 1.06 -15.12
CA ASP A 166 -13.30 0.41 -15.18
C ASP A 166 -14.44 1.22 -14.54
N PHE A 167 -14.09 2.21 -13.71
CA PHE A 167 -15.06 3.10 -13.04
C PHE A 167 -15.28 4.41 -13.78
N LEU A 168 -14.39 4.82 -14.67
CA LEU A 168 -14.48 6.08 -15.40
C LEU A 168 -15.19 5.93 -16.75
N ASP A 169 -15.23 4.71 -17.28
CA ASP A 169 -15.89 4.38 -18.56
C ASP A 169 -17.40 4.06 -18.42
N ARG A 170 -18.00 4.38 -17.25
CA ARG A 170 -19.44 4.16 -16.99
C ARG A 170 -20.25 5.41 -17.01
#